data_6133b7e57ab90cffb691ca573b5f474f
#
_entry.id   6133b7e57ab90cffb691ca573b5f474f
#
_cell.length_a   1.000
_cell.length_b   1.000
_cell.length_c   1.000
_cell.angle_alpha   90.00
_cell.angle_beta   90.00
_cell.angle_gamma   90.00
#
_symmetry.space_group_name_H-M   'P 1'
#
loop_
_entity.id
_entity.type
_entity.pdbx_description
1 polymer ?
#
loop_
_entity_poly.entity_id
_entity_poly.type
_entity_poly.pdbx_seq_one_letter_code
_entity_poly.pdbx_strand_id
1 'polypeptide(L)'
;MKPIVKYNVEEPYCSNKIAPFNSQNTFLAREVLPYYAVLPHVGRMDDIWGSYILQYYFPNSVIYNKASVYQDRNVQDLVTNLEKEVIGYRNTYNFINNLQKYMDNLPEEAQHFYKTYMKAYE
;
A
#
# COMPACT_ATOMS: atom_id res chain seq x y z
N MET A 1 21.92 -18.48 4.80
CA MET A 1 22.14 -17.02 4.88
C MET A 1 21.18 -16.35 3.92
N LYS A 2 20.36 -15.42 4.39
CA LYS A 2 19.47 -14.66 3.50
C LYS A 2 20.32 -13.62 2.77
N PRO A 3 20.23 -13.48 1.43
CA PRO A 3 20.94 -12.42 0.74
C PRO A 3 20.39 -11.07 1.19
N ILE A 4 21.27 -10.18 1.63
CA ILE A 4 20.90 -8.79 1.92
C ILE A 4 21.01 -8.03 0.60
N VAL A 5 19.87 -7.64 0.06
CA VAL A 5 19.83 -6.75 -1.10
C VAL A 5 19.83 -5.32 -0.55
N LYS A 6 20.92 -4.60 -0.78
CA LYS A 6 21.00 -3.18 -0.46
C LYS A 6 20.74 -2.37 -1.71
N TYR A 7 19.66 -1.61 -1.71
CA TYR A 7 19.41 -0.59 -2.71
C TYR A 7 20.00 0.73 -2.19
N ASN A 8 21.12 1.16 -2.78
CA ASN A 8 21.66 2.48 -2.50
C ASN A 8 21.02 3.47 -3.46
N VAL A 9 20.06 4.22 -2.95
CA VAL A 9 19.53 5.41 -3.63
C VAL A 9 20.26 6.59 -3.02
N GLU A 10 21.07 7.29 -3.82
CA GLU A 10 21.84 8.44 -3.34
C GLU A 10 20.96 9.67 -3.16
N GLU A 11 19.96 9.83 -3.99
CA GLU A 11 19.03 10.96 -3.99
C GLU A 11 17.57 10.48 -3.95
N PRO A 12 16.65 11.28 -3.38
CA PRO A 12 15.22 10.99 -3.45
C PRO A 12 14.74 10.90 -4.90
N TYR A 13 13.86 9.96 -5.18
CA TYR A 13 13.27 9.81 -6.50
C TYR A 13 11.76 9.58 -6.41
N CYS A 14 11.03 9.93 -7.45
CA CYS A 14 9.61 9.64 -7.60
C CYS A 14 9.34 8.98 -8.95
N SER A 15 8.19 8.32 -9.05
CA SER A 15 7.69 7.77 -10.30
C SER A 15 6.51 8.61 -10.78
N ASN A 16 6.38 8.77 -12.09
CA ASN A 16 5.20 9.34 -12.73
C ASN A 16 4.07 8.30 -12.91
N LYS A 17 4.26 7.11 -12.36
CA LYS A 17 3.28 6.01 -12.35
C LYS A 17 2.91 5.67 -10.94
N ILE A 18 1.75 5.08 -10.75
CA ILE A 18 1.36 4.48 -9.47
C ILE A 18 2.40 3.40 -9.12
N ALA A 19 2.99 3.52 -7.94
CA ALA A 19 3.97 2.59 -7.43
C ALA A 19 3.68 2.27 -5.96
N PRO A 20 3.86 1.02 -5.50
CA PRO A 20 3.49 0.62 -4.16
C PRO A 20 4.40 1.23 -3.10
N PHE A 21 3.83 1.51 -1.94
CA PHE A 21 4.56 1.61 -0.69
C PHE A 21 3.82 0.82 0.40
N ASN A 22 4.55 0.35 1.39
CA ASN A 22 3.98 -0.33 2.55
C ASN A 22 3.95 0.59 3.77
N SER A 23 3.32 0.16 4.84
CA SER A 23 3.19 0.94 6.07
C SER A 23 4.42 0.92 6.99
N GLN A 24 5.46 0.14 6.68
CA GLN A 24 6.54 -0.15 7.63
C GLN A 24 7.54 0.98 7.84
N ASN A 25 7.88 1.73 6.79
CA ASN A 25 8.82 2.84 6.85
C ASN A 25 8.36 3.96 5.91
N THR A 26 7.20 4.53 6.21
CA THR A 26 6.56 5.54 5.37
C THR A 26 6.15 6.73 6.22
N PHE A 27 6.59 7.91 5.82
CA PHE A 27 6.09 9.17 6.34
C PHE A 27 4.89 9.63 5.52
N LEU A 28 3.80 9.94 6.19
CA LEU A 28 2.59 10.47 5.58
C LEU A 28 2.42 11.93 5.98
N ALA A 29 2.30 12.82 5.01
CA ALA A 29 1.94 14.20 5.27
C ALA A 29 0.52 14.27 5.85
N ARG A 30 0.24 15.28 6.68
CA ARG A 30 -1.04 15.41 7.37
C ARG A 30 -2.23 15.45 6.40
N GLU A 31 -2.05 16.09 5.28
CA GLU A 31 -3.07 16.32 4.27
C GLU A 31 -3.55 15.03 3.60
N VAL A 32 -2.71 14.00 3.56
CA VAL A 32 -3.04 12.73 2.93
C VAL A 32 -3.60 11.69 3.91
N LEU A 33 -3.51 11.94 5.21
CA LEU A 33 -3.98 11.00 6.25
C LEU A 33 -5.44 10.57 6.09
N PRO A 34 -6.39 11.45 5.70
CA PRO A 34 -7.78 11.04 5.50
C PRO A 34 -7.98 10.01 4.39
N TYR A 35 -7.01 9.87 3.50
CA TYR A 35 -7.11 9.03 2.30
C TYR A 35 -6.28 7.75 2.38
N TYR A 36 -5.51 7.56 3.44
CA TYR A 36 -4.71 6.36 3.66
C TYR A 36 -5.24 5.57 4.84
N ALA A 37 -5.71 4.38 4.56
CA ALA A 37 -6.10 3.42 5.59
C ALA A 37 -5.64 2.02 5.20
N VAL A 38 -5.34 1.21 6.21
CA VAL A 38 -5.12 -0.23 6.05
C VAL A 38 -6.48 -0.89 5.91
N LEU A 39 -6.72 -1.52 4.75
CA LEU A 39 -8.04 -2.04 4.40
C LEU A 39 -8.32 -3.38 5.10
N PRO A 40 -9.43 -3.53 5.82
CA PRO A 40 -9.83 -4.82 6.35
C PRO A 40 -10.27 -5.77 5.22
N HIS A 41 -10.22 -7.08 5.47
CA HIS A 41 -10.73 -8.15 4.61
C HIS A 41 -10.04 -8.32 3.24
N VAL A 42 -8.88 -7.70 3.03
CA VAL A 42 -8.05 -7.87 1.82
C VAL A 42 -6.71 -8.57 2.07
N GLY A 43 -6.54 -9.11 3.27
CA GLY A 43 -5.36 -9.89 3.66
C GLY A 43 -4.07 -9.07 3.63
N ARG A 44 -3.01 -9.66 3.11
CA ARG A 44 -1.67 -9.04 3.07
C ARG A 44 -1.52 -7.89 2.07
N MET A 45 -2.57 -7.58 1.31
CA MET A 45 -2.57 -6.46 0.37
C MET A 45 -3.13 -5.17 0.98
N ASP A 46 -3.45 -5.17 2.25
CA ASP A 46 -4.15 -4.12 2.96
C ASP A 46 -3.46 -2.75 2.87
N ASP A 47 -2.19 -2.67 3.22
CA ASP A 47 -1.41 -1.44 3.16
C ASP A 47 -0.98 -1.08 1.73
N ILE A 48 -0.64 -2.06 0.91
CA ILE A 48 -0.29 -1.86 -0.50
C ILE A 48 -1.46 -1.28 -1.29
N TRP A 49 -2.65 -1.86 -1.17
CA TRP A 49 -3.84 -1.33 -1.83
C TRP A 49 -4.28 0.02 -1.25
N GLY A 50 -4.11 0.23 0.05
CA GLY A 50 -4.25 1.55 0.67
C GLY A 50 -3.35 2.60 0.01
N SER A 51 -2.10 2.22 -0.32
CA SER A 51 -1.17 3.10 -1.02
C SER A 51 -1.63 3.50 -2.42
N TYR A 52 -2.28 2.60 -3.14
CA TYR A 52 -2.83 2.90 -4.48
C TYR A 52 -4.06 3.81 -4.39
N ILE A 53 -4.92 3.62 -3.39
CA ILE A 53 -6.06 4.51 -3.16
C ILE A 53 -5.58 5.93 -2.85
N LEU A 54 -4.58 6.08 -1.98
CA LEU A 54 -3.98 7.38 -1.70
C LEU A 54 -3.48 8.06 -2.99
N GLN A 55 -2.76 7.33 -3.83
CA GLN A 55 -2.22 7.87 -5.08
C GLN A 55 -3.29 8.18 -6.14
N TYR A 56 -4.48 7.59 -6.03
CA TYR A 56 -5.62 7.98 -6.84
C TYR A 56 -6.06 9.41 -6.54
N TYR A 57 -6.09 9.79 -5.27
CA TYR A 57 -6.44 11.15 -4.85
C TYR A 57 -5.27 12.14 -4.99
N PHE A 58 -4.05 11.67 -4.82
CA PHE A 58 -2.83 12.47 -4.87
C PHE A 58 -1.83 11.86 -5.85
N PRO A 59 -2.06 12.02 -7.18
CA PRO A 59 -1.13 11.47 -8.17
C PRO A 59 0.25 12.12 -8.06
N ASN A 60 1.30 11.34 -8.35
CA ASN A 60 2.70 11.77 -8.30
C ASN A 60 3.18 12.28 -6.92
N SER A 61 2.57 11.79 -5.84
CA SER A 61 2.85 12.24 -4.48
C SER A 61 3.83 11.36 -3.71
N VAL A 62 4.24 10.21 -4.26
CA VAL A 62 5.12 9.27 -3.58
C VAL A 62 6.58 9.55 -3.90
N ILE A 63 7.37 9.79 -2.87
CA ILE A 63 8.81 10.00 -2.94
C ILE A 63 9.50 8.85 -2.22
N TYR A 64 10.40 8.16 -2.92
CA TYR A 64 11.26 7.14 -2.34
C TYR A 64 12.59 7.76 -1.94
N ASN A 65 13.02 7.49 -0.74
CA ASN A 65 14.25 8.03 -0.20
C ASN A 65 15.23 6.91 0.16
N LYS A 66 16.42 7.29 0.54
CA LYS A 66 17.42 6.37 1.08
C LYS A 66 16.82 5.54 2.22
N ALA A 67 17.13 4.25 2.23
CA ALA A 67 16.72 3.37 3.31
C ALA A 67 17.22 3.88 4.66
N SER A 68 16.33 4.04 5.62
CA SER A 68 16.60 4.58 6.95
C SER A 68 16.39 3.58 8.07
N VAL A 69 15.81 2.41 7.77
CA VAL A 69 15.54 1.35 8.74
C VAL A 69 16.05 0.01 8.22
N TYR A 70 16.45 -0.83 9.15
CA TYR A 70 16.75 -2.24 8.90
C TYR A 70 15.61 -3.09 9.47
N GLN A 71 15.11 -4.03 8.66
CA GLN A 71 14.08 -4.95 9.09
C GLN A 71 14.68 -6.35 9.29
N ASP A 72 14.70 -6.81 10.53
CA ASP A 72 14.97 -8.19 10.87
C ASP A 72 13.65 -8.92 11.15
N ARG A 73 13.33 -9.89 10.30
CA ARG A 73 12.08 -10.64 10.38
C ARG A 73 12.30 -12.00 11.04
N ASN A 74 11.36 -12.41 11.86
CA ASN A 74 11.25 -13.79 12.30
C ASN A 74 11.13 -14.74 11.09
N VAL A 75 11.41 -16.01 11.32
CA VAL A 75 11.21 -17.05 10.32
C VAL A 75 9.78 -16.98 9.77
N GLN A 76 9.67 -16.91 8.45
CA GLN A 76 8.41 -16.77 7.75
C GLN A 76 8.10 -18.05 6.99
N ASP A 77 6.85 -18.50 7.01
CA ASP A 77 6.34 -19.48 6.07
C ASP A 77 6.06 -18.77 4.74
N LEU A 78 6.98 -18.94 3.80
CA LEU A 78 6.91 -18.27 2.50
C LEU A 78 5.73 -18.76 1.66
N VAL A 79 5.34 -20.03 1.80
CA VAL A 79 4.20 -20.61 1.07
C VAL A 79 2.90 -20.00 1.56
N THR A 80 2.67 -19.96 2.86
CA THR A 80 1.50 -19.31 3.47
C THR A 80 1.45 -17.83 3.13
N ASN A 81 2.59 -17.14 3.09
CA ASN A 81 2.64 -15.74 2.68
C ASN A 81 2.23 -15.57 1.22
N LEU A 82 2.77 -16.40 0.32
CA LEU A 82 2.43 -16.37 -1.11
C LEU A 82 0.95 -16.62 -1.34
N GLU A 83 0.36 -17.62 -0.67
CA GLU A 83 -1.07 -17.90 -0.76
C GLU A 83 -1.93 -16.69 -0.41
N LYS A 84 -1.57 -15.97 0.66
CA LYS A 84 -2.27 -14.74 1.09
C LYS A 84 -2.04 -13.56 0.14
N GLU A 85 -1.00 -13.58 -0.65
CA GLU A 85 -0.66 -12.52 -1.62
C GLU A 85 -1.23 -12.79 -3.02
N VAL A 86 -1.73 -13.99 -3.30
CA VAL A 86 -2.29 -14.37 -4.61
C VAL A 86 -3.41 -13.43 -5.05
N ILE A 87 -4.26 -12.97 -4.13
CA ILE A 87 -5.30 -11.99 -4.44
C ILE A 87 -4.72 -10.70 -5.04
N GLY A 88 -3.58 -10.26 -4.49
CA GLY A 88 -2.85 -9.10 -5.01
C GLY A 88 -2.31 -9.35 -6.42
N TYR A 89 -1.59 -10.43 -6.62
CA TYR A 89 -1.01 -10.76 -7.93
C TYR A 89 -2.06 -10.89 -9.04
N ARG A 90 -3.24 -11.41 -8.71
CA ARG A 90 -4.34 -11.54 -9.68
C ARG A 90 -5.07 -10.24 -9.96
N ASN A 91 -5.20 -9.35 -9.00
CA ASN A 91 -6.16 -8.26 -9.05
C ASN A 91 -5.53 -6.86 -9.07
N THR A 92 -4.27 -6.69 -8.68
CA THR A 92 -3.65 -5.36 -8.54
C THR A 92 -3.68 -4.56 -9.84
N TYR A 93 -3.42 -5.19 -10.98
CA TYR A 93 -3.46 -4.51 -12.28
C TYR A 93 -4.84 -3.92 -12.58
N ASN A 94 -5.87 -4.72 -12.42
CA ASN A 94 -7.26 -4.26 -12.61
C ASN A 94 -7.65 -3.22 -11.56
N PHE A 95 -7.21 -3.41 -10.32
CA PHE A 95 -7.44 -2.47 -9.23
C PHE A 95 -6.88 -1.09 -9.56
N ILE A 96 -5.62 -0.98 -9.96
CA ILE A 96 -4.97 0.29 -10.30
C ILE A 96 -5.67 0.99 -11.47
N ASN A 97 -6.05 0.24 -12.52
CA ASN A 97 -6.64 0.82 -13.71
C ASN A 97 -8.13 1.19 -13.56
N ASN A 98 -8.78 0.72 -12.51
CA ASN A 98 -10.23 0.94 -12.29
C ASN A 98 -10.51 1.25 -10.81
N LEU A 99 -9.70 2.11 -10.20
CA LEU A 99 -9.75 2.34 -8.74
C LEU A 99 -11.15 2.72 -8.25
N GLN A 100 -11.85 3.63 -8.93
CA GLN A 100 -13.21 4.00 -8.55
C GLN A 100 -14.14 2.78 -8.54
N LYS A 101 -14.13 2.00 -9.61
CA LYS A 101 -14.96 0.78 -9.72
C LYS A 101 -14.57 -0.26 -8.68
N TYR A 102 -13.28 -0.41 -8.40
CA TYR A 102 -12.82 -1.37 -7.39
C TYR A 102 -13.14 -0.95 -5.97
N MET A 103 -13.14 0.33 -5.67
CA MET A 103 -13.63 0.83 -4.38
C MET A 103 -15.10 0.45 -4.18
N ASP A 104 -15.92 0.53 -5.23
CA ASP A 104 -17.32 0.10 -5.19
C ASP A 104 -17.48 -1.43 -5.08
N ASN A 105 -16.47 -2.20 -5.48
CA ASN A 105 -16.46 -3.67 -5.45
C ASN A 105 -15.60 -4.26 -4.31
N LEU A 106 -15.04 -3.45 -3.43
CA LEU A 106 -14.42 -3.95 -2.20
C LEU A 106 -15.47 -4.69 -1.35
N PRO A 107 -15.05 -5.63 -0.48
CA PRO A 107 -15.95 -6.20 0.52
C PRO A 107 -16.72 -5.09 1.26
N GLU A 108 -18.00 -5.31 1.54
CA GLU A 108 -18.87 -4.29 2.14
C GLU A 108 -18.28 -3.70 3.43
N GLU A 109 -17.68 -4.55 4.24
CA GLU A 109 -17.01 -4.15 5.49
C GLU A 109 -15.83 -3.21 5.22
N ALA A 110 -15.05 -3.47 4.16
CA ALA A 110 -13.94 -2.61 3.78
C ALA A 110 -14.42 -1.25 3.26
N GLN A 111 -15.49 -1.24 2.46
CA GLN A 111 -16.12 0.00 1.98
C GLN A 111 -16.68 0.82 3.15
N HIS A 112 -17.39 0.18 4.07
CA HIS A 112 -17.98 0.85 5.24
C HIS A 112 -16.88 1.43 6.14
N PHE A 113 -15.84 0.66 6.40
CA PHE A 113 -14.67 1.11 7.17
C PHE A 113 -14.05 2.35 6.51
N TYR A 114 -13.77 2.30 5.22
CA TYR A 114 -13.09 3.39 4.52
C TYR A 114 -13.93 4.68 4.51
N LYS A 115 -15.23 4.56 4.24
CA LYS A 115 -16.16 5.70 4.28
C LYS A 115 -16.24 6.32 5.68
N THR A 116 -16.29 5.49 6.72
CA THR A 116 -16.32 5.96 8.12
C THR A 116 -15.01 6.62 8.51
N TYR A 117 -13.88 6.05 8.08
CA TYR A 117 -12.56 6.61 8.32
C TYR A 117 -12.41 8.00 7.70
N MET A 118 -12.80 8.16 6.44
CA MET A 118 -12.74 9.48 5.78
C MET A 118 -13.59 10.53 6.51
N LYS A 119 -14.81 10.17 6.93
CA LYS A 119 -15.70 11.08 7.67
C LYS A 119 -15.12 11.54 9.01
N ALA A 120 -14.25 10.77 9.63
CA ALA A 120 -13.63 11.17 10.89
C ALA A 120 -12.68 12.38 10.77
N TYR A 121 -12.33 12.77 9.54
CA TYR A 121 -11.47 13.92 9.24
C TYR A 121 -12.23 15.14 8.71
N GLU A 122 -13.53 15.01 8.46
CA GLU A 122 -14.41 16.12 8.10
C GLU A 122 -14.76 16.98 9.35
#